data_7a8c577c7fd00f0f2934c3e9c5882ecb
#
_entry.id   7a8c577c7fd00f0f2934c3e9c5882ecb
#
_cell.length_a   1.000
_cell.length_b   1.000
_cell.length_c   1.000
_cell.angle_alpha   90.00
_cell.angle_beta   90.00
_cell.angle_gamma   90.00
#
_symmetry.space_group_name_H-M   'P 1'
#
loop_
_entity.id
_entity.type
_entity.pdbx_description
1 polymer ?
#
loop_
_entity_poly.entity_id
_entity_poly.type
_entity_poly.pdbx_seq_one_letter_code
_entity_poly.pdbx_strand_id
1 'polypeptide(L)'
;MKISIITINYNDKTGLERTIKSVIAQKCNAYEYIVVDGASKDGSINVIEKYHKYIDICISESDQGPFDAMNKGIGKASGDYCIFMNSGDSFYDENVIDKFIHSNPTEDVLTGISAEHMETR
;
A
#
# COMPACT_ATOMS: atom_id res chain seq x y z
N MET A 1 3.42 17.81 -1.08
CA MET A 1 3.66 16.61 -0.24
C MET A 1 3.46 15.36 -1.07
N LYS A 2 4.38 14.44 -0.96
CA LYS A 2 4.29 13.15 -1.67
C LYS A 2 4.15 12.02 -0.66
N ILE A 3 3.25 11.08 -0.95
CA ILE A 3 2.98 9.92 -0.12
C ILE A 3 3.43 8.67 -0.86
N SER A 4 4.07 7.76 -0.15
CA SER A 4 4.35 6.42 -0.66
C SER A 4 3.39 5.44 0.01
N ILE A 5 2.53 4.82 -0.79
CA ILE A 5 1.62 3.78 -0.30
C ILE A 5 2.30 2.45 -0.56
N ILE A 6 2.45 1.63 0.47
CA ILE A 6 3.15 0.35 0.39
C ILE A 6 2.21 -0.77 0.76
N THR A 7 1.98 -1.71 -0.15
CA THR A 7 1.22 -2.93 0.11
C THR A 7 2.18 -4.09 0.15
N ILE A 8 2.19 -4.82 1.26
CA ILE A 8 2.93 -6.09 1.35
C ILE A 8 1.97 -7.24 1.19
N ASN A 9 2.40 -8.28 0.49
CA ASN A 9 1.57 -9.43 0.17
C ASN A 9 2.37 -10.73 0.26
N TYR A 10 1.74 -11.76 0.83
CA TYR A 10 2.26 -13.11 0.76
C TYR A 10 1.09 -14.08 0.71
N ASN A 11 0.92 -14.74 -0.43
CA ASN A 11 -0.12 -15.76 -0.65
C ASN A 11 -1.51 -15.32 -0.20
N ASP A 12 -1.88 -14.08 -0.51
CA ASP A 12 -3.21 -13.55 -0.24
C ASP A 12 -3.74 -12.82 -1.46
N LYS A 13 -3.96 -13.59 -2.52
CA LYS A 13 -4.42 -13.08 -3.81
C LYS A 13 -5.68 -12.24 -3.70
N THR A 14 -6.68 -12.74 -2.99
CA THR A 14 -7.96 -12.04 -2.84
C THR A 14 -7.80 -10.74 -2.06
N GLY A 15 -7.05 -10.79 -0.96
CA GLY A 15 -6.79 -9.60 -0.16
C GLY A 15 -5.97 -8.58 -0.93
N LEU A 16 -5.00 -9.04 -1.70
CA LEU A 16 -4.17 -8.15 -2.53
C LEU A 16 -5.03 -7.37 -3.52
N GLU A 17 -5.91 -8.06 -4.24
CA GLU A 17 -6.77 -7.39 -5.22
C GLU A 17 -7.69 -6.37 -4.54
N ARG A 18 -8.25 -6.73 -3.41
CA ARG A 18 -9.10 -5.82 -2.63
C ARG A 18 -8.35 -4.56 -2.25
N THR A 19 -7.13 -4.71 -1.76
CA THR A 19 -6.31 -3.57 -1.34
C THR A 19 -5.93 -2.69 -2.52
N ILE A 20 -5.48 -3.29 -3.63
CA ILE A 20 -5.13 -2.53 -4.83
C ILE A 20 -6.32 -1.72 -5.32
N LYS A 21 -7.50 -2.33 -5.40
CA LYS A 21 -8.71 -1.62 -5.82
C LYS A 21 -9.01 -0.43 -4.92
N SER A 22 -8.82 -0.61 -3.61
CA SER A 22 -9.05 0.45 -2.64
C SER A 22 -8.09 1.62 -2.84
N VAL A 23 -6.83 1.32 -3.14
CA VAL A 23 -5.82 2.36 -3.38
C VAL A 23 -6.15 3.15 -4.66
N ILE A 24 -6.41 2.46 -5.75
CA ILE A 24 -6.65 3.14 -7.04
C ILE A 24 -7.99 3.87 -7.08
N ALA A 25 -8.90 3.57 -6.14
CA ALA A 25 -10.18 4.25 -6.02
C ALA A 25 -10.06 5.60 -5.30
N GLN A 26 -8.91 5.92 -4.73
CA GLN A 26 -8.72 7.22 -4.07
C GLN A 26 -8.81 8.34 -5.09
N LYS A 27 -9.56 9.39 -4.75
CA LYS A 27 -9.73 10.53 -5.64
C LYS A 27 -8.45 11.34 -5.78
N CYS A 28 -7.70 11.49 -4.68
CA CYS A 28 -6.40 12.16 -4.73
C CYS A 28 -5.35 11.15 -5.18
N ASN A 29 -4.60 11.49 -6.21
CA ASN A 29 -3.56 10.62 -6.75
C ASN A 29 -2.13 11.14 -6.46
N ALA A 30 -1.99 11.99 -5.45
CA ALA A 30 -0.69 12.54 -5.06
C ALA A 30 0.10 11.50 -4.25
N TYR A 31 0.31 10.33 -4.82
CA TYR A 31 1.05 9.24 -4.19
C TYR A 31 1.80 8.41 -5.23
N GLU A 32 2.83 7.72 -4.77
CA GLU A 32 3.41 6.60 -5.52
C GLU A 32 2.95 5.30 -4.87
N TYR A 33 2.75 4.26 -5.66
CA TYR A 33 2.28 2.99 -5.15
C TYR A 33 3.34 1.91 -5.30
N ILE A 34 3.69 1.28 -4.18
CA ILE A 34 4.71 0.24 -4.11
C ILE A 34 4.05 -1.05 -3.64
N VAL A 35 4.24 -2.13 -4.36
CA VAL A 35 3.77 -3.46 -3.96
C VAL A 35 4.97 -4.35 -3.74
N VAL A 36 5.04 -4.98 -2.56
CA VAL A 36 6.10 -5.91 -2.21
C VAL A 36 5.47 -7.28 -2.01
N ASP A 37 5.79 -8.20 -2.90
CA ASP A 37 5.29 -9.57 -2.86
C ASP A 37 6.40 -10.52 -2.41
N GLY A 38 6.11 -11.39 -1.46
CA GLY A 38 7.05 -12.33 -0.87
C GLY A 38 7.22 -13.62 -1.64
N ALA A 39 7.25 -13.55 -2.96
CA ALA A 39 7.35 -14.71 -3.86
C ALA A 39 6.14 -15.63 -3.72
N SER A 40 4.95 -15.05 -3.77
CA SER A 40 3.69 -15.78 -3.66
C SER A 40 3.51 -16.81 -4.79
N LYS A 41 2.79 -17.88 -4.46
CA LYS A 41 2.53 -18.99 -5.40
C LYS A 41 1.04 -19.23 -5.62
N ASP A 42 0.19 -18.33 -5.18
CA ASP A 42 -1.28 -18.49 -5.23
C ASP A 42 -1.94 -17.75 -6.38
N GLY A 43 -1.15 -17.18 -7.30
CA GLY A 43 -1.69 -16.36 -8.39
C GLY A 43 -1.66 -14.88 -8.10
N SER A 44 -1.07 -14.46 -6.97
CA SER A 44 -0.91 -13.03 -6.66
C SER A 44 -0.19 -12.27 -7.77
N ILE A 45 0.77 -12.90 -8.43
CA ILE A 45 1.51 -12.28 -9.54
C ILE A 45 0.56 -11.87 -10.66
N ASN A 46 -0.46 -12.67 -10.94
CA ASN A 46 -1.44 -12.34 -11.99
C ASN A 46 -2.25 -11.10 -11.61
N VAL A 47 -2.56 -10.94 -10.32
CA VAL A 47 -3.23 -9.74 -9.83
C VAL A 47 -2.33 -8.51 -10.03
N ILE A 48 -1.05 -8.63 -9.68
CA ILE A 48 -0.10 -7.53 -9.86
C ILE A 48 -0.01 -7.13 -11.34
N GLU A 49 0.08 -8.10 -12.23
CA GLU A 49 0.13 -7.84 -13.68
C GLU A 49 -1.13 -7.15 -14.17
N LYS A 50 -2.29 -7.56 -13.66
CA LYS A 50 -3.57 -6.96 -14.04
C LYS A 50 -3.62 -5.47 -13.72
N TYR A 51 -3.00 -5.05 -12.65
CA TYR A 51 -3.03 -3.66 -12.19
C TYR A 51 -1.68 -2.94 -12.36
N HIS A 52 -0.77 -3.49 -13.16
CA HIS A 52 0.59 -2.97 -13.24
C HIS A 52 0.68 -1.49 -13.61
N LYS A 53 -0.25 -0.97 -14.37
CA LYS A 53 -0.21 0.44 -14.78
C LYS A 53 -0.49 1.40 -13.64
N TYR A 54 -1.04 0.90 -12.53
CA TYR A 54 -1.31 1.71 -11.33
C TYR A 54 -0.24 1.53 -10.27
N ILE A 55 0.71 0.63 -10.49
CA ILE A 55 1.77 0.32 -9.52
C ILE A 55 3.07 0.89 -10.06
N ASP A 56 3.67 1.78 -9.28
CA ASP A 56 4.90 2.45 -9.71
C ASP A 56 6.13 1.57 -9.51
N ILE A 57 6.16 0.82 -8.41
CA ILE A 57 7.29 -0.05 -8.08
C ILE A 57 6.74 -1.37 -7.58
N CYS A 58 7.24 -2.47 -8.14
CA CYS A 58 6.89 -3.81 -7.68
C CYS A 58 8.15 -4.58 -7.34
N ILE A 59 8.18 -5.17 -6.16
CA ILE A 59 9.23 -6.08 -5.72
C ILE A 59 8.58 -7.43 -5.51
N SER A 60 9.07 -8.48 -6.18
CA SER A 60 8.57 -9.84 -5.99
C SER A 60 9.75 -10.75 -5.76
N GLU A 61 10.00 -11.09 -4.50
CA GLU A 61 11.10 -11.96 -4.10
C GLU A 61 10.83 -12.49 -2.70
N SER A 62 11.47 -13.58 -2.35
CA SER A 62 11.35 -14.15 -0.99
C SER A 62 11.75 -13.11 0.05
N ASP A 63 11.03 -13.11 1.16
CA ASP A 63 11.36 -12.26 2.30
C ASP A 63 11.30 -13.09 3.57
N GLN A 64 11.70 -12.48 4.69
CA GLN A 64 11.73 -13.13 5.98
C GLN A 64 10.56 -12.69 6.86
N GLY A 65 9.44 -12.39 6.26
CA GLY A 65 8.24 -12.01 6.95
C GLY A 65 7.84 -10.57 6.70
N PRO A 66 6.74 -10.13 7.36
CA PRO A 66 6.15 -8.81 7.07
C PRO A 66 7.11 -7.64 7.29
N PHE A 67 7.92 -7.68 8.35
CA PHE A 67 8.84 -6.57 8.62
C PHE A 67 9.91 -6.44 7.56
N ASP A 68 10.41 -7.56 7.06
CA ASP A 68 11.39 -7.54 5.96
C ASP A 68 10.76 -6.96 4.70
N ALA A 69 9.53 -7.35 4.39
CA ALA A 69 8.80 -6.82 3.24
C ALA A 69 8.57 -5.32 3.39
N MET A 70 8.18 -4.86 4.58
CA MET A 70 7.99 -3.43 4.86
C MET A 70 9.29 -2.66 4.66
N ASN A 71 10.41 -3.19 5.13
CA ASN A 71 11.71 -2.55 4.96
C ASN A 71 12.09 -2.44 3.49
N LYS A 72 11.81 -3.47 2.69
CA LYS A 72 12.06 -3.41 1.24
C LYS A 72 11.24 -2.29 0.59
N GLY A 73 9.98 -2.15 0.99
CA GLY A 73 9.12 -1.09 0.48
C GLY A 73 9.63 0.29 0.86
N ILE A 74 10.01 0.47 2.12
CA ILE A 74 10.56 1.73 2.60
C ILE A 74 11.82 2.09 1.83
N GLY A 75 12.67 1.10 1.56
CA GLY A 75 13.91 1.33 0.82
C GLY A 75 13.70 1.85 -0.60
N LYS A 76 12.54 1.63 -1.17
CA LYS A 76 12.19 2.12 -2.50
C LYS A 76 11.32 3.38 -2.47
N ALA A 77 10.80 3.74 -1.31
CA ALA A 77 9.90 4.87 -1.19
C ALA A 77 10.63 6.19 -1.38
N SER A 78 9.99 7.11 -2.09
CA SER A 78 10.53 8.45 -2.31
C SER A 78 9.60 9.53 -1.76
N GLY A 79 8.50 9.15 -1.14
CA GLY A 79 7.56 10.09 -0.55
C GLY A 79 8.03 10.65 0.78
N ASP A 80 7.40 11.74 1.19
CA ASP A 80 7.65 12.35 2.50
C ASP A 80 7.06 11.51 3.62
N TYR A 81 6.02 10.74 3.32
CA TYR A 81 5.32 9.87 4.27
C TYR A 81 5.07 8.51 3.65
N CYS A 82 5.13 7.47 4.47
CA CYS A 82 4.79 6.11 4.05
C CYS A 82 3.50 5.68 4.72
N ILE A 83 2.59 5.11 3.93
CA ILE A 83 1.35 4.53 4.41
C ILE A 83 1.36 3.04 4.05
N PHE A 84 1.23 2.18 5.06
CA PHE A 84 1.20 0.74 4.83
C PHE A 84 -0.24 0.25 4.73
N MET A 85 -0.56 -0.33 3.56
CA MET A 85 -1.83 -0.98 3.30
C MET A 85 -1.53 -2.43 2.97
N ASN A 86 -1.54 -3.28 3.98
CA ASN A 86 -1.24 -4.69 3.78
C ASN A 86 -2.39 -5.37 3.03
N SER A 87 -2.09 -6.48 2.36
CA SER A 87 -3.12 -7.22 1.64
C SER A 87 -4.29 -7.55 2.56
N GLY A 88 -5.49 -7.22 2.14
CA GLY A 88 -6.70 -7.32 2.92
C GLY A 88 -7.19 -6.02 3.52
N ASP A 89 -6.29 -5.04 3.68
CA ASP A 89 -6.68 -3.71 4.17
C ASP A 89 -7.38 -2.93 3.07
N SER A 90 -8.24 -2.00 3.45
CA SER A 90 -8.85 -1.08 2.52
C SER A 90 -9.06 0.26 3.17
N PHE A 91 -9.03 1.32 2.36
CA PHE A 91 -9.34 2.65 2.86
C PHE A 91 -10.81 2.76 3.21
N TYR A 92 -11.12 3.61 4.18
CA TYR A 92 -12.49 3.85 4.64
C TYR A 92 -13.37 4.34 3.50
N ASP A 93 -12.88 5.31 2.74
CA ASP A 93 -13.58 5.85 1.57
C ASP A 93 -12.56 6.37 0.56
N GLU A 94 -13.07 6.98 -0.50
CA GLU A 94 -12.24 7.47 -1.61
C GLU A 94 -11.51 8.79 -1.32
N ASN A 95 -11.73 9.38 -0.14
CA ASN A 95 -11.17 10.68 0.24
C ASN A 95 -10.11 10.61 1.33
N VAL A 96 -9.68 9.41 1.74
CA VAL A 96 -8.76 9.28 2.87
C VAL A 96 -7.43 9.97 2.60
N ILE A 97 -6.86 9.78 1.43
CA ILE A 97 -5.57 10.39 1.08
C ILE A 97 -5.69 11.92 1.04
N ASP A 98 -6.78 12.42 0.46
CA ASP A 98 -7.02 13.85 0.39
C ASP A 98 -7.12 14.47 1.80
N LYS A 99 -7.88 13.83 2.68
CA LYS A 99 -8.00 14.27 4.07
C LYS A 99 -6.67 14.25 4.80
N PHE A 100 -5.87 13.20 4.57
CA PHE A 100 -4.56 13.07 5.20
C PHE A 100 -3.66 14.24 4.80
N ILE A 101 -3.60 14.55 3.53
CA ILE A 101 -2.77 15.65 3.02
C ILE A 101 -3.19 16.98 3.63
N HIS A 102 -4.49 17.23 3.74
CA HIS A 102 -5.01 18.48 4.29
C HIS A 102 -4.92 18.57 5.81
N SER A 103 -4.58 17.49 6.50
CA SER A 103 -4.46 17.49 7.95
C SER A 103 -3.10 17.99 8.46
N ASN A 104 -2.15 18.30 7.57
CA ASN A 104 -0.78 18.67 7.93
C ASN A 104 -0.14 17.64 8.85
N PRO A 105 0.02 16.39 8.42
CA PRO A 105 0.57 15.36 9.27
C PRO A 105 2.01 15.68 9.67
N THR A 106 2.38 15.29 10.90
CA THR A 106 3.72 15.52 11.42
C THR A 106 4.52 14.23 11.60
N GLU A 107 3.88 13.08 11.38
CA GLU A 107 4.56 11.80 11.49
C GLU A 107 5.04 11.33 10.12
N ASP A 108 6.25 10.77 10.09
CA ASP A 108 6.88 10.34 8.85
C ASP A 108 6.32 9.03 8.32
N VAL A 109 5.87 8.14 9.21
CA VAL A 109 5.40 6.82 8.85
C VAL A 109 4.09 6.51 9.54
N LEU A 110 3.09 6.07 8.77
CA LEU A 110 1.82 5.59 9.29
C LEU A 110 1.64 4.14 8.87
N THR A 111 1.29 3.27 9.80
CA THR A 111 1.12 1.84 9.55
C THR A 111 -0.30 1.41 9.84
N GLY A 112 -0.73 0.34 9.16
CA GLY A 112 -2.01 -0.29 9.42
C GLY A 112 -3.20 0.61 9.14
N ILE A 113 -3.08 1.47 8.15
CA ILE A 113 -4.17 2.40 7.84
C ILE A 113 -5.28 1.66 7.10
N SER A 114 -6.41 1.57 7.78
CA SER A 114 -7.64 1.07 7.22
C SER A 114 -8.74 2.04 7.64
N ALA A 115 -9.98 1.78 7.24
CA ALA A 115 -11.10 2.60 7.67
C ALA A 115 -11.16 2.73 9.19
N GLU A 116 -11.08 1.61 9.87
CA GLU A 116 -11.16 1.57 11.32
C GLU A 116 -10.01 2.32 11.96
N HIS A 117 -8.81 2.13 11.46
CA HIS A 117 -7.62 2.77 12.02
C HIS A 117 -7.68 4.28 11.87
N MET A 118 -8.13 4.77 10.73
CA MET A 118 -8.26 6.21 10.50
C MET A 118 -9.34 6.82 11.39
N GLU A 119 -10.43 6.11 11.59
CA GLU A 119 -11.54 6.61 12.41
C GLU A 119 -11.20 6.64 13.90
N THR A 120 -10.36 5.72 14.37
CA THR A 120 -10.05 5.62 15.80
C THR A 120 -8.87 6.47 16.23
N ARG A 121 -8.21 7.10 15.30
CA ARG A 121 -7.05 7.97 15.57
C ARG A 121 -7.40 9.44 15.38
#